data_f4b47662cf312e708722317aad7ea175
#
_entry.id   f4b47662cf312e708722317aad7ea175
#
_cell.length_a   1.000
_cell.length_b   1.000
_cell.length_c   1.000
_cell.angle_alpha   90.00
_cell.angle_beta   90.00
_cell.angle_gamma   90.00
#
_symmetry.space_group_name_H-M   'P 1'
#
loop_
_entity.id
_entity.type
_entity.pdbx_description
1 polymer ?
#
loop_
_entity_poly.entity_id
_entity_poly.type
_entity_poly.pdbx_seq_one_letter_code
_entity_poly.pdbx_strand_id
1 'polypeptide(L)'
;DTDPPTSVVTIVLDYYNEAGWAEETTINGTAGDEELQSGLSFVEVSIMDQSNATYWTGSEWSVSEDWLLAVGGDTWTYDLSAGSLTDGTAYEVRSRATDAVGNVETNYGLDTLTYDTTEPNTTLDIPDMYYNSDGWNSAAPLQGTAGDGTSGIAAVYVLIQRDSDDLYYNGGDWTVSELWQDAEDTENWSYDLPASYLDDEVTYFIQIRAEDVAGNVETTFASDNFIYDITPPNSEVLIERDFYNNINWSGANSISGTASDSTSGLSSISISILRNSDNYWWGGTNWTSSENWIAPDGVASWTYSMNGNNLTNGVSYTVYSRGEDIAGNVQDVVGEDAFTYDLTAPIAGQVNDGLETLDQDWSNSTTELSANWSNFSDATSGIVGYEYSIGSNPGGTDVLFWTQN
;
A
#
# COMPACT_ATOMS: atom_id res chain seq x y z
N ASP A 1 34.13 -64.57 28.35
CA ASP A 1 33.76 -63.26 27.90
C ASP A 1 33.67 -62.27 29.07
N THR A 2 34.34 -61.13 28.96
CA THR A 2 34.36 -60.09 30.01
C THR A 2 34.10 -58.67 29.42
N ASP A 3 33.93 -58.60 28.11
CA ASP A 3 33.71 -57.33 27.43
C ASP A 3 32.21 -57.09 27.22
N PRO A 4 31.69 -55.91 27.59
CA PRO A 4 30.28 -55.64 27.43
C PRO A 4 29.95 -55.38 25.99
N PRO A 5 28.71 -55.67 25.53
CA PRO A 5 28.23 -55.26 24.21
C PRO A 5 28.10 -53.75 24.08
N THR A 6 27.78 -53.27 22.87
CA THR A 6 27.54 -51.87 22.58
C THR A 6 26.16 -51.68 21.99
N SER A 7 25.53 -50.51 22.23
CA SER A 7 24.27 -50.13 21.62
C SER A 7 24.29 -48.68 21.08
N VAL A 8 23.42 -48.41 20.12
CA VAL A 8 23.24 -47.10 19.51
C VAL A 8 21.74 -46.82 19.44
N VAL A 9 21.34 -45.62 19.86
CA VAL A 9 20.02 -45.06 19.59
C VAL A 9 20.06 -44.36 18.26
N THR A 10 18.99 -44.44 17.48
CA THR A 10 18.81 -43.70 16.21
C THR A 10 17.47 -43.03 16.25
N ILE A 11 17.49 -41.70 16.36
CA ILE A 11 16.35 -40.82 16.20
C ILE A 11 16.55 -40.06 14.90
N VAL A 12 15.57 -40.10 13.99
CA VAL A 12 15.74 -39.64 12.60
C VAL A 12 15.69 -38.13 12.51
N LEU A 13 14.83 -37.49 13.32
CA LEU A 13 14.63 -36.05 13.34
C LEU A 13 14.89 -35.48 14.74
N ASP A 14 15.42 -34.29 14.81
CA ASP A 14 15.62 -33.57 16.08
C ASP A 14 14.30 -33.09 16.67
N TYR A 15 13.30 -32.81 15.81
CA TYR A 15 11.98 -32.28 16.17
C TYR A 15 10.87 -33.14 15.56
N TYR A 16 9.79 -33.36 16.33
CA TYR A 16 8.60 -34.06 15.89
C TYR A 16 7.34 -33.36 16.36
N ASN A 17 6.37 -33.20 15.47
CA ASN A 17 4.99 -32.91 15.84
C ASN A 17 4.18 -34.20 16.05
N GLU A 18 2.87 -34.07 16.33
CA GLU A 18 2.00 -35.23 16.57
C GLU A 18 1.94 -36.16 15.35
N ALA A 19 1.85 -35.58 14.13
CA ALA A 19 1.77 -36.37 12.90
C ALA A 19 3.08 -37.09 12.58
N GLY A 20 4.21 -36.39 12.68
CA GLY A 20 5.54 -36.96 12.45
C GLY A 20 5.86 -38.05 13.45
N TRP A 21 5.52 -37.85 14.73
CA TRP A 21 5.71 -38.89 15.74
C TRP A 21 4.76 -40.10 15.54
N ALA A 22 3.52 -39.87 15.07
CA ALA A 22 2.58 -40.94 14.77
C ALA A 22 3.03 -41.86 13.60
N GLU A 23 3.83 -41.33 12.67
CA GLU A 23 4.43 -42.12 11.58
C GLU A 23 5.62 -42.95 12.06
N GLU A 24 6.46 -42.42 12.96
CA GLU A 24 7.63 -43.12 13.52
C GLU A 24 7.24 -44.09 14.64
N THR A 25 6.41 -43.69 15.58
CA THR A 25 5.90 -44.43 16.77
C THR A 25 6.92 -45.19 17.61
N THR A 26 8.10 -45.44 17.09
CA THR A 26 9.14 -46.29 17.69
C THR A 26 10.49 -45.60 17.74
N ILE A 27 11.12 -45.67 18.90
CA ILE A 27 12.54 -45.37 19.06
C ILE A 27 13.30 -46.58 18.53
N ASN A 28 14.27 -46.37 17.67
CA ASN A 28 15.00 -47.41 16.97
C ASN A 28 16.48 -47.41 17.36
N GLY A 29 17.13 -48.53 17.16
CA GLY A 29 18.57 -48.59 17.32
C GLY A 29 19.18 -49.91 16.91
N THR A 30 20.50 -49.99 17.09
CA THR A 30 21.26 -51.20 16.87
C THR A 30 22.05 -51.55 18.10
N ALA A 31 22.36 -52.83 18.26
CA ALA A 31 23.26 -53.26 19.29
C ALA A 31 24.08 -54.47 18.77
N GLY A 32 25.23 -54.70 19.38
CA GLY A 32 26.07 -55.82 18.98
C GLY A 32 27.11 -56.17 20.06
N ASP A 33 27.44 -57.39 20.07
CA ASP A 33 28.58 -57.93 20.79
C ASP A 33 29.68 -58.32 19.78
N GLU A 34 30.96 -58.22 20.13
CA GLU A 34 32.03 -58.46 19.16
C GLU A 34 32.02 -59.95 18.71
N GLU A 35 32.60 -60.26 17.53
CA GLU A 35 32.71 -61.60 17.01
C GLU A 35 33.47 -62.48 17.97
N LEU A 36 32.94 -63.67 18.23
CA LEU A 36 33.47 -64.70 19.16
C LEU A 36 33.23 -64.46 20.67
N GLN A 37 32.38 -63.45 20.99
CA GLN A 37 31.89 -63.19 22.33
C GLN A 37 30.62 -64.00 22.65
N SER A 38 30.00 -63.72 23.80
CA SER A 38 28.82 -64.44 24.26
C SER A 38 27.54 -64.18 23.46
N GLY A 39 27.53 -63.17 22.70
CA GLY A 39 26.37 -62.65 21.93
C GLY A 39 25.40 -61.82 22.76
N LEU A 40 24.57 -61.05 22.09
CA LEU A 40 23.60 -60.16 22.69
C LEU A 40 22.47 -60.93 23.39
N SER A 41 22.12 -60.55 24.60
CA SER A 41 20.96 -61.04 25.33
C SER A 41 19.72 -60.23 25.20
N PHE A 42 19.82 -58.92 25.51
CA PHE A 42 18.73 -57.93 25.38
C PHE A 42 19.27 -56.50 25.36
N VAL A 43 18.41 -55.56 24.94
CA VAL A 43 18.64 -54.14 25.01
C VAL A 43 17.57 -53.49 25.87
N GLU A 44 17.95 -52.53 26.69
CA GLU A 44 17.07 -51.70 27.47
C GLU A 44 17.22 -50.23 27.05
N VAL A 45 16.14 -49.45 27.19
CA VAL A 45 16.12 -48.03 26.97
C VAL A 45 15.73 -47.29 28.24
N SER A 46 16.32 -46.13 28.45
CA SER A 46 15.88 -45.13 29.45
C SER A 46 15.56 -43.84 28.73
N ILE A 47 14.39 -43.27 29.01
CA ILE A 47 13.88 -42.06 28.37
C ILE A 47 13.67 -41.01 29.44
N MET A 48 14.34 -39.87 29.32
CA MET A 48 14.28 -38.75 30.27
C MET A 48 13.64 -37.53 29.66
N ASP A 49 12.60 -37.02 30.31
CA ASP A 49 12.10 -35.64 30.11
C ASP A 49 13.12 -34.68 30.72
N GLN A 50 13.81 -33.91 29.86
CA GLN A 50 14.86 -33.00 30.29
C GLN A 50 14.32 -31.76 31.02
N SER A 51 13.06 -31.37 30.78
CA SER A 51 12.44 -30.22 31.40
C SER A 51 12.14 -30.41 32.88
N ASN A 52 11.76 -31.66 33.26
CA ASN A 52 11.38 -32.03 34.61
C ASN A 52 12.37 -32.96 35.29
N ALA A 53 13.38 -33.43 34.59
CA ALA A 53 14.31 -34.47 35.02
C ALA A 53 13.59 -35.73 35.55
N THR A 54 12.57 -36.19 34.81
CA THR A 54 11.81 -37.41 35.10
C THR A 54 12.03 -38.46 34.01
N TYR A 55 11.86 -39.73 34.38
CA TYR A 55 12.09 -40.87 33.50
C TYR A 55 10.79 -41.61 33.22
N TRP A 56 10.64 -42.12 32.01
CA TRP A 56 9.49 -42.91 31.57
C TRP A 56 9.55 -44.31 32.17
N THR A 57 8.48 -44.74 32.85
CA THR A 57 8.40 -46.09 33.51
C THR A 57 7.68 -47.15 32.66
N GLY A 58 7.32 -46.76 31.39
CA GLY A 58 6.43 -47.57 30.57
C GLY A 58 4.95 -47.22 30.67
N SER A 59 4.57 -46.40 31.68
CA SER A 59 3.19 -45.97 31.90
C SER A 59 3.04 -44.56 32.47
N GLU A 60 4.03 -44.04 33.17
CA GLU A 60 4.04 -42.70 33.79
C GLU A 60 5.47 -42.15 33.91
N TRP A 61 5.61 -40.86 34.15
CA TRP A 61 6.88 -40.18 34.39
C TRP A 61 7.23 -40.21 35.88
N SER A 62 8.48 -40.58 36.25
CA SER A 62 8.97 -40.71 37.61
C SER A 62 10.34 -40.04 37.80
N VAL A 63 10.63 -39.57 38.99
CA VAL A 63 11.95 -38.99 39.36
C VAL A 63 13.08 -40.03 39.42
N SER A 64 12.75 -41.31 39.45
CA SER A 64 13.75 -42.40 39.47
C SER A 64 13.96 -42.89 38.05
N GLU A 65 15.23 -43.00 37.63
CA GLU A 65 15.59 -43.62 36.34
C GLU A 65 15.07 -45.08 36.28
N ASP A 66 14.44 -45.39 35.16
CA ASP A 66 13.99 -46.75 34.87
C ASP A 66 14.56 -47.20 33.51
N TRP A 67 14.80 -48.50 33.38
CA TRP A 67 15.31 -49.14 32.19
C TRP A 67 14.28 -50.14 31.68
N LEU A 68 13.79 -49.90 30.47
CA LEU A 68 12.68 -50.62 29.87
C LEU A 68 13.17 -51.51 28.75
N LEU A 69 12.66 -52.73 28.69
CA LEU A 69 13.09 -53.73 27.71
C LEU A 69 12.65 -53.31 26.31
N ALA A 70 13.60 -53.19 25.38
CA ALA A 70 13.37 -53.00 23.96
C ALA A 70 13.01 -54.32 23.28
N VAL A 71 12.34 -54.26 22.14
CA VAL A 71 11.96 -55.40 21.32
C VAL A 71 12.99 -55.61 20.21
N GLY A 72 13.55 -56.79 20.07
CA GLY A 72 14.55 -57.11 19.06
C GLY A 72 15.89 -57.50 19.67
N GLY A 73 16.95 -57.46 18.89
CA GLY A 73 18.32 -57.85 19.25
C GLY A 73 19.32 -56.90 18.57
N ASP A 74 20.05 -57.35 17.56
CA ASP A 74 21.03 -56.54 16.80
C ASP A 74 20.40 -55.28 16.20
N THR A 75 19.12 -55.33 15.88
CA THR A 75 18.24 -54.19 15.67
C THR A 75 17.12 -54.25 16.69
N TRP A 76 16.84 -53.14 17.35
CA TRP A 76 15.86 -53.08 18.41
C TRP A 76 14.92 -51.87 18.22
N THR A 77 13.73 -51.97 18.82
CA THR A 77 12.72 -50.91 18.83
C THR A 77 12.08 -50.79 20.20
N TYR A 78 11.63 -49.60 20.53
CA TYR A 78 10.83 -49.34 21.72
C TYR A 78 9.65 -48.43 21.36
N ASP A 79 8.42 -48.84 21.62
CA ASP A 79 7.20 -48.09 21.34
C ASP A 79 6.95 -47.04 22.41
N LEU A 80 6.91 -45.76 22.02
CA LEU A 80 6.56 -44.63 22.86
C LEU A 80 5.41 -43.86 22.21
N SER A 81 4.22 -43.88 22.85
CA SER A 81 3.06 -43.19 22.26
C SER A 81 3.19 -41.68 22.34
N ALA A 82 2.66 -40.94 21.33
CA ALA A 82 2.58 -39.47 21.31
C ALA A 82 1.90 -38.92 22.57
N GLY A 83 0.88 -39.62 23.12
CA GLY A 83 0.19 -39.21 24.34
C GLY A 83 1.03 -39.24 25.61
N SER A 84 2.25 -39.79 25.54
CA SER A 84 3.24 -39.74 26.62
C SER A 84 4.20 -38.58 26.53
N LEU A 85 4.20 -37.85 25.41
CA LEU A 85 5.05 -36.70 25.15
C LEU A 85 4.31 -35.41 25.49
N THR A 86 5.06 -34.42 25.90
CA THR A 86 4.55 -33.09 26.27
C THR A 86 5.13 -32.08 25.29
N ASP A 87 4.27 -31.20 24.78
CA ASP A 87 4.62 -30.11 23.89
C ASP A 87 5.74 -29.22 24.48
N GLY A 88 6.68 -28.80 23.64
CA GLY A 88 7.82 -27.99 24.02
C GLY A 88 8.91 -28.69 24.80
N THR A 89 8.86 -30.05 24.88
CA THR A 89 9.76 -30.83 25.74
C THR A 89 10.82 -31.56 24.94
N ALA A 90 12.06 -31.42 25.39
CA ALA A 90 13.18 -32.23 24.90
C ALA A 90 13.33 -33.53 25.72
N TYR A 91 13.52 -34.61 25.02
CA TYR A 91 13.71 -35.96 25.60
C TYR A 91 15.09 -36.46 25.26
N GLU A 92 15.77 -37.03 26.27
CA GLU A 92 17.01 -37.79 26.10
C GLU A 92 16.69 -39.27 26.13
N VAL A 93 17.13 -40.00 25.12
CA VAL A 93 16.97 -41.46 25.01
C VAL A 93 18.33 -42.10 25.13
N ARG A 94 18.45 -43.01 26.07
CA ARG A 94 19.65 -43.85 26.26
C ARG A 94 19.32 -45.28 25.96
N SER A 95 20.27 -46.01 25.42
CA SER A 95 20.21 -47.47 25.32
C SER A 95 21.38 -48.11 26.04
N ARG A 96 21.15 -49.31 26.53
CA ARG A 96 22.22 -50.20 27.02
C ARG A 96 21.96 -51.63 26.60
N ALA A 97 23.00 -52.31 26.22
CA ALA A 97 22.95 -53.71 25.86
C ALA A 97 23.52 -54.61 26.98
N THR A 98 23.01 -55.80 27.06
CA THR A 98 23.50 -56.85 27.95
C THR A 98 23.76 -58.07 27.12
N ASP A 99 24.91 -58.74 27.32
CA ASP A 99 25.29 -60.00 26.66
C ASP A 99 24.74 -61.25 27.34
N ALA A 100 24.98 -62.45 26.76
CA ALA A 100 24.44 -63.69 27.27
C ALA A 100 25.12 -64.19 28.56
N VAL A 101 26.29 -63.68 28.97
CA VAL A 101 26.92 -63.93 30.21
C VAL A 101 26.73 -62.87 31.29
N GLY A 102 26.02 -61.80 30.97
CA GLY A 102 25.57 -60.78 31.93
C GLY A 102 26.50 -59.56 32.02
N ASN A 103 27.42 -59.35 31.08
CA ASN A 103 28.14 -58.10 31.01
C ASN A 103 27.18 -56.96 30.47
N VAL A 104 27.11 -55.88 31.18
CA VAL A 104 26.23 -54.77 30.87
C VAL A 104 27.04 -53.55 30.30
N GLU A 105 26.61 -52.98 29.21
CA GLU A 105 27.18 -51.82 28.66
C GLU A 105 27.16 -50.64 29.67
N THR A 106 28.30 -49.91 29.74
CA THR A 106 28.46 -48.77 30.64
C THR A 106 28.64 -47.43 29.89
N ASN A 107 28.89 -47.50 28.56
CA ASN A 107 28.98 -46.33 27.70
C ASN A 107 27.76 -46.34 26.79
N TYR A 108 26.66 -45.84 27.29
CA TYR A 108 25.33 -45.91 26.70
C TYR A 108 25.26 -45.30 25.31
N GLY A 109 24.46 -45.91 24.41
CA GLY A 109 23.95 -45.21 23.24
C GLY A 109 23.09 -44.05 23.69
N LEU A 110 23.18 -42.92 23.00
CA LEU A 110 22.46 -41.68 23.37
C LEU A 110 22.01 -40.93 22.14
N ASP A 111 20.75 -40.45 22.15
CA ASP A 111 20.20 -39.55 21.18
C ASP A 111 19.11 -38.68 21.83
N THR A 112 18.64 -37.65 21.14
CA THR A 112 17.65 -36.69 21.67
C THR A 112 16.58 -36.39 20.66
N LEU A 113 15.38 -36.05 21.14
CA LEU A 113 14.30 -35.47 20.32
C LEU A 113 13.60 -34.37 21.10
N THR A 114 12.99 -33.47 20.39
CA THR A 114 12.09 -32.47 20.96
C THR A 114 10.68 -32.64 20.35
N TYR A 115 9.68 -32.73 21.22
CA TYR A 115 8.28 -32.83 20.80
C TYR A 115 7.66 -31.41 20.77
N ASP A 116 7.16 -31.01 19.63
CA ASP A 116 6.64 -29.66 19.38
C ASP A 116 5.35 -29.74 18.59
N THR A 117 4.25 -29.33 19.18
CA THR A 117 2.92 -29.28 18.56
C THR A 117 2.36 -27.87 18.48
N THR A 118 3.16 -26.88 18.85
CA THR A 118 2.78 -25.47 18.78
C THR A 118 2.97 -24.96 17.35
N GLU A 119 1.90 -24.39 16.77
CA GLU A 119 1.98 -23.75 15.45
C GLU A 119 2.85 -22.49 15.50
N PRO A 120 3.62 -22.20 14.45
CA PRO A 120 4.32 -20.93 14.31
C PRO A 120 3.35 -19.76 14.13
N ASN A 121 3.84 -18.54 14.25
CA ASN A 121 3.05 -17.32 14.07
C ASN A 121 3.75 -16.37 13.11
N THR A 122 3.00 -15.78 12.17
CA THR A 122 3.51 -14.80 11.21
C THR A 122 2.93 -13.39 11.43
N THR A 123 3.67 -12.39 10.96
CA THR A 123 3.19 -11.01 10.76
C THR A 123 3.37 -10.63 9.30
N LEU A 124 2.50 -9.74 8.82
CA LEU A 124 2.60 -9.10 7.52
C LEU A 124 2.59 -7.58 7.75
N ASP A 125 3.52 -6.87 7.13
CA ASP A 125 3.62 -5.42 7.20
C ASP A 125 3.50 -4.84 5.78
N ILE A 126 2.31 -4.30 5.48
CA ILE A 126 2.03 -3.52 4.26
C ILE A 126 1.77 -2.08 4.73
N PRO A 127 2.76 -1.19 4.64
CA PRO A 127 2.69 0.13 5.29
C PRO A 127 1.64 1.07 4.68
N ASP A 128 1.29 0.91 3.41
CA ASP A 128 0.35 1.77 2.70
C ASP A 128 -0.75 0.97 2.03
N MET A 129 -1.94 1.55 1.95
CA MET A 129 -3.07 0.94 1.25
C MET A 129 -2.99 1.11 -0.28
N TYR A 130 -2.31 2.15 -0.75
CA TYR A 130 -2.21 2.49 -2.18
C TYR A 130 -0.76 2.61 -2.61
N TYR A 131 -0.45 2.03 -3.77
CA TYR A 131 0.88 2.11 -4.36
C TYR A 131 0.80 2.43 -5.85
N ASN A 132 1.62 3.36 -6.29
CA ASN A 132 1.98 3.48 -7.70
C ASN A 132 3.25 2.66 -8.01
N SER A 133 3.69 2.70 -9.27
CA SER A 133 4.87 1.94 -9.70
C SER A 133 6.15 2.29 -8.93
N ASP A 134 6.36 3.57 -8.66
CA ASP A 134 7.57 4.04 -7.96
C ASP A 134 7.51 3.69 -6.47
N GLY A 135 6.35 3.86 -5.83
CA GLY A 135 6.10 3.49 -4.45
C GLY A 135 6.28 1.99 -4.23
N TRP A 136 5.69 1.16 -5.09
CA TRP A 136 5.82 -0.30 -5.01
C TRP A 136 7.27 -0.77 -5.14
N ASN A 137 7.97 -0.33 -6.17
CA ASN A 137 9.37 -0.71 -6.41
C ASN A 137 10.33 -0.20 -5.33
N SER A 138 10.00 0.90 -4.65
CA SER A 138 10.86 1.49 -3.60
C SER A 138 10.64 0.86 -2.24
N ALA A 139 9.42 0.44 -1.93
CA ALA A 139 9.04 -0.04 -0.60
C ALA A 139 9.34 -1.53 -0.39
N ALA A 140 9.40 -2.36 -1.49
CA ALA A 140 9.44 -3.82 -1.40
C ALA A 140 8.47 -4.32 -0.30
N PRO A 141 7.17 -4.06 -0.42
CA PRO A 141 6.25 -3.97 0.71
C PRO A 141 5.80 -5.32 1.27
N LEU A 142 6.09 -6.43 0.59
CA LEU A 142 5.72 -7.75 1.09
C LEU A 142 6.83 -8.30 1.98
N GLN A 143 6.73 -8.01 3.26
CA GLN A 143 7.68 -8.44 4.28
C GLN A 143 7.00 -8.58 5.64
N GLY A 144 7.68 -9.25 6.55
CA GLY A 144 7.20 -9.42 7.90
C GLY A 144 8.11 -10.29 8.74
N THR A 145 7.57 -10.80 9.83
CA THR A 145 8.29 -11.72 10.70
C THR A 145 7.55 -13.04 10.86
N ALA A 146 8.27 -14.11 11.13
CA ALA A 146 7.72 -15.36 11.58
C ALA A 146 8.52 -15.85 12.78
N GLY A 147 7.86 -16.54 13.70
CA GLY A 147 8.48 -17.05 14.90
C GLY A 147 7.79 -18.30 15.42
N ASP A 148 8.61 -19.20 15.93
CA ASP A 148 8.23 -20.34 16.73
C ASP A 148 9.17 -20.44 17.93
N GLY A 149 8.64 -20.83 19.09
CA GLY A 149 9.37 -20.82 20.36
C GLY A 149 10.16 -22.07 20.65
N THR A 150 9.92 -23.17 19.93
CA THR A 150 10.46 -24.49 20.24
C THR A 150 11.35 -25.01 19.13
N SER A 151 10.81 -25.28 17.95
CA SER A 151 11.55 -25.87 16.84
C SER A 151 12.12 -24.86 15.87
N GLY A 152 11.60 -23.62 15.87
CA GLY A 152 11.97 -22.57 14.93
C GLY A 152 11.28 -22.71 13.57
N ILE A 153 11.50 -21.75 12.67
CA ILE A 153 10.80 -21.69 11.38
C ILE A 153 11.55 -22.48 10.31
N ALA A 154 10.84 -23.37 9.63
CA ALA A 154 11.33 -24.12 8.47
C ALA A 154 11.08 -23.36 7.16
N ALA A 155 9.87 -22.80 6.98
CA ALA A 155 9.49 -22.07 5.78
C ALA A 155 8.39 -21.05 6.05
N VAL A 156 8.33 -20.02 5.20
CA VAL A 156 7.23 -19.05 5.15
C VAL A 156 6.67 -19.06 3.73
N TYR A 157 5.35 -19.00 3.64
CA TYR A 157 4.62 -19.06 2.38
C TYR A 157 3.71 -17.83 2.20
N VAL A 158 3.67 -17.32 1.00
CA VAL A 158 2.86 -16.16 0.58
C VAL A 158 1.80 -16.64 -0.41
N LEU A 159 0.55 -16.25 -0.18
CA LEU A 159 -0.55 -16.40 -1.13
C LEU A 159 -1.02 -15.03 -1.55
N ILE A 160 -1.11 -14.78 -2.86
CA ILE A 160 -1.52 -13.50 -3.45
C ILE A 160 -2.72 -13.75 -4.34
N GLN A 161 -3.83 -13.05 -4.08
CA GLN A 161 -5.05 -13.10 -4.88
C GLN A 161 -5.38 -11.74 -5.45
N ARG A 162 -5.80 -11.69 -6.72
CA ARG A 162 -6.26 -10.51 -7.42
C ARG A 162 -7.80 -10.44 -7.38
N ASP A 163 -8.37 -9.33 -6.89
CA ASP A 163 -9.83 -9.15 -6.70
C ASP A 163 -10.62 -9.08 -8.01
N SER A 164 -10.01 -8.58 -9.08
CA SER A 164 -10.70 -8.32 -10.36
C SER A 164 -11.27 -9.58 -11.04
N ASP A 165 -10.69 -10.75 -10.76
CA ASP A 165 -11.05 -12.02 -11.41
C ASP A 165 -10.83 -13.25 -10.52
N ASP A 166 -10.52 -13.05 -9.23
CA ASP A 166 -10.25 -14.09 -8.22
C ASP A 166 -9.08 -15.03 -8.55
N LEU A 167 -8.14 -14.58 -9.39
CA LEU A 167 -6.96 -15.37 -9.73
C LEU A 167 -5.85 -15.25 -8.68
N TYR A 168 -5.03 -16.31 -8.60
CA TYR A 168 -3.89 -16.40 -7.71
C TYR A 168 -2.57 -16.30 -8.47
N TYR A 169 -1.58 -15.62 -7.89
CA TYR A 169 -0.25 -15.50 -8.45
C TYR A 169 0.56 -16.78 -8.22
N ASN A 170 1.21 -17.31 -9.27
CA ASN A 170 1.95 -18.58 -9.23
C ASN A 170 3.48 -18.42 -9.36
N GLY A 171 3.99 -17.21 -9.13
CA GLY A 171 5.42 -16.90 -9.30
C GLY A 171 5.80 -16.43 -10.71
N GLY A 172 4.84 -16.31 -11.64
CA GLY A 172 5.13 -15.86 -13.00
C GLY A 172 3.89 -15.59 -13.86
N ASP A 173 2.70 -15.96 -13.38
CA ASP A 173 1.42 -15.73 -14.05
C ASP A 173 0.27 -15.81 -13.07
N TRP A 174 -0.95 -15.49 -13.49
CA TRP A 174 -2.18 -15.58 -12.71
C TRP A 174 -2.99 -16.83 -13.08
N THR A 175 -3.43 -17.59 -12.06
CA THR A 175 -4.11 -18.88 -12.25
C THR A 175 -5.36 -19.01 -11.38
N VAL A 176 -6.25 -19.94 -11.73
CA VAL A 176 -7.47 -20.24 -10.96
C VAL A 176 -7.20 -21.09 -9.71
N SER A 177 -6.01 -21.69 -9.61
CA SER A 177 -5.65 -22.56 -8.49
C SER A 177 -4.90 -21.76 -7.45
N GLU A 178 -5.36 -21.88 -6.20
CA GLU A 178 -4.63 -21.41 -5.03
C GLU A 178 -3.23 -22.06 -4.98
N LEU A 179 -2.19 -21.25 -4.93
CA LEU A 179 -0.82 -21.72 -4.89
C LEU A 179 0.02 -20.83 -3.97
N TRP A 180 0.46 -21.39 -2.88
CA TRP A 180 1.38 -20.76 -1.94
C TRP A 180 2.79 -20.71 -2.53
N GLN A 181 3.43 -19.54 -2.45
CA GLN A 181 4.79 -19.30 -2.94
C GLN A 181 5.75 -19.25 -1.76
N ASP A 182 6.97 -19.78 -1.95
CA ASP A 182 8.01 -19.68 -0.93
C ASP A 182 8.48 -18.23 -0.78
N ALA A 183 8.49 -17.71 0.44
CA ALA A 183 9.12 -16.45 0.76
C ALA A 183 10.65 -16.59 0.87
N GLU A 184 11.38 -15.48 0.73
CA GLU A 184 12.80 -15.41 1.02
C GLU A 184 13.01 -15.26 2.53
N ASP A 185 14.00 -15.97 3.09
CA ASP A 185 14.30 -16.05 4.51
C ASP A 185 13.14 -16.64 5.36
N THR A 186 13.31 -16.74 6.66
CA THR A 186 12.34 -17.33 7.58
C THR A 186 11.90 -16.38 8.69
N GLU A 187 12.79 -16.00 9.63
CA GLU A 187 12.42 -15.14 10.77
C GLU A 187 12.06 -13.70 10.36
N ASN A 188 12.75 -13.16 9.36
CA ASN A 188 12.45 -11.86 8.73
C ASN A 188 12.26 -12.11 7.26
N TRP A 189 11.08 -12.56 6.90
CA TRP A 189 10.75 -12.98 5.55
C TRP A 189 10.44 -11.78 4.64
N SER A 190 10.67 -11.98 3.34
CA SER A 190 10.26 -11.06 2.28
C SER A 190 9.82 -11.82 1.03
N TYR A 191 9.02 -11.16 0.18
CA TYR A 191 8.60 -11.72 -1.10
C TYR A 191 8.62 -10.64 -2.17
N ASP A 192 9.32 -10.89 -3.28
CA ASP A 192 9.37 -9.98 -4.42
C ASP A 192 8.22 -10.28 -5.40
N LEU A 193 7.23 -9.38 -5.44
CA LEU A 193 6.17 -9.36 -6.44
C LEU A 193 6.45 -8.22 -7.42
N PRO A 194 6.94 -8.51 -8.65
CA PRO A 194 7.26 -7.45 -9.61
C PRO A 194 6.03 -6.64 -10.01
N ALA A 195 6.15 -5.31 -10.07
CA ALA A 195 5.09 -4.39 -10.51
C ALA A 195 4.50 -4.73 -11.89
N SER A 196 5.26 -5.43 -12.75
CA SER A 196 4.80 -5.87 -14.07
C SER A 196 3.66 -6.91 -14.05
N TYR A 197 3.37 -7.49 -12.88
CA TYR A 197 2.24 -8.40 -12.66
C TYR A 197 1.06 -7.71 -11.98
N LEU A 198 1.19 -6.43 -11.67
CA LEU A 198 0.13 -5.63 -11.07
C LEU A 198 -0.62 -4.85 -12.15
N ASP A 199 -1.95 -4.94 -12.11
CA ASP A 199 -2.86 -4.22 -12.98
C ASP A 199 -3.35 -2.96 -12.25
N ASP A 200 -3.54 -1.89 -13.01
CA ASP A 200 -4.05 -0.61 -12.53
C ASP A 200 -5.47 -0.74 -11.96
N GLU A 201 -5.76 -0.01 -10.89
CA GLU A 201 -7.05 0.04 -10.19
C GLU A 201 -7.49 -1.31 -9.57
N VAL A 202 -6.55 -2.23 -9.31
CA VAL A 202 -6.84 -3.56 -8.79
C VAL A 202 -6.41 -3.71 -7.34
N THR A 203 -7.26 -4.36 -6.54
CA THR A 203 -6.96 -4.77 -5.16
C THR A 203 -6.30 -6.14 -5.15
N TYR A 204 -5.26 -6.27 -4.34
CA TYR A 204 -4.53 -7.53 -4.10
C TYR A 204 -4.65 -7.92 -2.64
N PHE A 205 -5.12 -9.15 -2.39
CA PHE A 205 -5.19 -9.76 -1.06
C PHE A 205 -3.97 -10.63 -0.85
N ILE A 206 -3.32 -10.45 0.29
CA ILE A 206 -2.11 -11.17 0.68
C ILE A 206 -2.43 -11.98 1.92
N GLN A 207 -2.01 -13.24 1.94
CA GLN A 207 -2.04 -14.10 3.12
C GLN A 207 -0.67 -14.73 3.32
N ILE A 208 -0.27 -14.85 4.57
CA ILE A 208 1.02 -15.44 4.97
C ILE A 208 0.76 -16.56 5.94
N ARG A 209 1.53 -17.65 5.81
CA ARG A 209 1.61 -18.73 6.78
C ARG A 209 3.04 -19.23 6.92
N ALA A 210 3.37 -19.75 8.07
CA ALA A 210 4.64 -20.43 8.31
C ALA A 210 4.44 -21.92 8.56
N GLU A 211 5.53 -22.67 8.38
CA GLU A 211 5.73 -24.03 8.82
C GLU A 211 6.99 -24.08 9.70
N ASP A 212 6.94 -24.71 10.84
CA ASP A 212 8.08 -24.90 11.72
C ASP A 212 8.92 -26.13 11.37
N VAL A 213 10.04 -26.32 12.06
CA VAL A 213 10.94 -27.45 11.80
C VAL A 213 10.35 -28.80 12.26
N ALA A 214 9.39 -28.78 13.19
CA ALA A 214 8.66 -29.98 13.61
C ALA A 214 7.56 -30.39 12.61
N GLY A 215 7.21 -29.50 11.66
CA GLY A 215 6.19 -29.70 10.64
C GLY A 215 4.79 -29.23 11.06
N ASN A 216 4.65 -28.36 12.10
CA ASN A 216 3.38 -27.70 12.37
C ASN A 216 3.19 -26.55 11.39
N VAL A 217 1.99 -26.42 10.85
CA VAL A 217 1.62 -25.38 9.89
C VAL A 217 0.65 -24.42 10.53
N GLU A 218 0.93 -23.14 10.45
CA GLU A 218 0.05 -22.07 10.92
C GLU A 218 -1.33 -22.19 10.28
N THR A 219 -2.37 -22.11 11.10
CA THR A 219 -3.78 -22.20 10.67
C THR A 219 -4.50 -20.87 10.71
N THR A 220 -3.96 -19.87 11.43
CA THR A 220 -4.51 -18.51 11.51
C THR A 220 -3.58 -17.55 10.78
N PHE A 221 -3.86 -17.32 9.51
CA PHE A 221 -2.99 -16.57 8.59
C PHE A 221 -2.94 -15.06 8.91
N ALA A 222 -1.74 -14.49 8.90
CA ALA A 222 -1.62 -13.04 8.74
C ALA A 222 -2.12 -12.62 7.35
N SER A 223 -2.91 -11.55 7.27
CA SER A 223 -3.48 -11.10 6.00
C SER A 223 -3.62 -9.59 5.95
N ASP A 224 -3.43 -9.03 4.76
CA ASP A 224 -3.64 -7.62 4.45
C ASP A 224 -3.95 -7.46 2.97
N ASN A 225 -4.21 -6.23 2.52
CA ASN A 225 -4.46 -5.93 1.12
C ASN A 225 -3.88 -4.56 0.74
N PHE A 226 -3.63 -4.36 -0.55
CA PHE A 226 -3.28 -3.08 -1.12
C PHE A 226 -3.98 -2.89 -2.47
N ILE A 227 -4.02 -1.65 -2.95
CA ILE A 227 -4.54 -1.29 -4.26
C ILE A 227 -3.39 -0.70 -5.08
N TYR A 228 -3.22 -1.21 -6.29
CA TYR A 228 -2.24 -0.69 -7.24
C TYR A 228 -2.92 0.34 -8.14
N ASP A 229 -2.43 1.57 -8.13
CA ASP A 229 -3.01 2.72 -8.82
C ASP A 229 -1.91 3.52 -9.51
N ILE A 230 -1.89 3.49 -10.84
CA ILE A 230 -0.95 4.25 -11.67
C ILE A 230 -1.65 5.31 -12.54
N THR A 231 -2.96 5.49 -12.34
CA THR A 231 -3.73 6.50 -13.05
C THR A 231 -3.63 7.84 -12.32
N PRO A 232 -3.02 8.88 -12.93
CA PRO A 232 -2.94 10.19 -12.31
C PRO A 232 -4.31 10.86 -12.18
N PRO A 233 -4.52 11.72 -11.17
CA PRO A 233 -5.74 12.49 -11.03
C PRO A 233 -5.95 13.47 -12.18
N ASN A 234 -7.19 13.93 -12.34
CA ASN A 234 -7.54 15.02 -13.26
C ASN A 234 -7.91 16.28 -12.49
N SER A 235 -7.41 17.44 -12.92
CA SER A 235 -7.82 18.73 -12.38
C SER A 235 -8.18 19.71 -13.49
N GLU A 236 -9.11 20.61 -13.18
CA GLU A 236 -9.59 21.66 -14.08
C GLU A 236 -9.56 23.00 -13.37
N VAL A 237 -9.17 24.05 -14.11
CA VAL A 237 -9.31 25.44 -13.70
C VAL A 237 -10.63 25.97 -14.24
N LEU A 238 -11.37 26.71 -13.42
CA LEU A 238 -12.64 27.32 -13.78
C LEU A 238 -12.56 28.83 -13.54
N ILE A 239 -12.39 29.60 -14.61
CA ILE A 239 -12.44 31.06 -14.61
C ILE A 239 -13.78 31.47 -15.17
N GLU A 240 -14.59 32.13 -14.35
CA GLU A 240 -15.97 32.48 -14.73
C GLU A 240 -16.06 33.52 -15.86
N ARG A 241 -15.01 34.32 -16.08
CA ARG A 241 -14.99 35.44 -17.03
C ARG A 241 -13.64 35.58 -17.71
N ASP A 242 -13.66 35.84 -18.99
CA ASP A 242 -12.45 36.18 -19.77
C ASP A 242 -11.85 37.53 -19.35
N PHE A 243 -12.67 38.45 -18.84
CA PHE A 243 -12.27 39.80 -18.44
C PHE A 243 -12.80 40.17 -17.05
N TYR A 244 -11.93 40.73 -16.24
CA TYR A 244 -12.25 41.23 -14.91
C TYR A 244 -11.82 42.68 -14.74
N ASN A 245 -12.67 43.48 -14.09
CA ASN A 245 -12.31 44.77 -13.54
C ASN A 245 -12.25 44.73 -12.01
N ASN A 246 -11.91 45.87 -11.40
CA ASN A 246 -11.78 45.95 -9.93
C ASN A 246 -13.08 45.61 -9.17
N ILE A 247 -14.27 45.77 -9.77
CA ILE A 247 -15.55 45.49 -9.15
C ILE A 247 -15.82 43.96 -9.18
N ASN A 248 -15.57 43.34 -10.33
CA ASN A 248 -15.83 41.92 -10.55
C ASN A 248 -14.74 41.03 -9.92
N TRP A 249 -13.50 41.55 -9.79
CA TRP A 249 -12.42 40.90 -9.07
C TRP A 249 -12.56 41.20 -7.58
N SER A 250 -13.54 40.62 -6.93
CA SER A 250 -13.80 40.87 -5.49
C SER A 250 -12.89 40.12 -4.54
N GLY A 251 -11.86 39.50 -5.04
CA GLY A 251 -10.78 38.86 -4.25
C GLY A 251 -11.08 37.46 -3.69
N ALA A 252 -12.29 37.18 -3.35
CA ALA A 252 -12.65 35.84 -2.85
C ALA A 252 -13.16 34.99 -4.02
N ASN A 253 -12.45 33.89 -4.31
CA ASN A 253 -12.86 32.85 -5.24
C ASN A 253 -12.89 33.25 -6.74
N SER A 254 -12.10 34.23 -7.13
CA SER A 254 -11.99 34.60 -8.55
C SER A 254 -11.21 33.56 -9.37
N ILE A 255 -10.41 32.73 -8.72
CA ILE A 255 -9.71 31.59 -9.28
C ILE A 255 -10.24 30.36 -8.55
N SER A 256 -10.81 29.44 -9.28
CA SER A 256 -11.39 28.23 -8.73
C SER A 256 -11.19 27.05 -9.66
N GLY A 257 -11.52 25.86 -9.20
CA GLY A 257 -11.50 24.66 -10.02
C GLY A 257 -11.93 23.42 -9.28
N THR A 258 -11.81 22.31 -9.96
CA THR A 258 -12.11 20.98 -9.42
C THR A 258 -10.96 20.03 -9.68
N ALA A 259 -10.89 18.97 -8.89
CA ALA A 259 -10.00 17.85 -9.14
C ALA A 259 -10.69 16.56 -8.70
N SER A 260 -10.32 15.45 -9.31
CA SER A 260 -10.83 14.13 -8.96
C SER A 260 -9.81 13.05 -9.29
N ASP A 261 -9.85 12.03 -8.48
CA ASP A 261 -9.24 10.72 -8.71
C ASP A 261 -10.22 9.65 -8.28
N SER A 262 -10.30 8.53 -9.03
CA SER A 262 -11.32 7.50 -8.83
C SER A 262 -10.87 6.34 -7.95
N THR A 263 -9.59 6.11 -7.85
CA THR A 263 -9.03 4.90 -7.23
C THR A 263 -8.45 5.19 -5.86
N SER A 264 -7.32 5.85 -5.79
CA SER A 264 -6.70 6.18 -4.50
C SER A 264 -7.25 7.47 -3.88
N GLY A 265 -7.88 8.32 -4.70
CA GLY A 265 -8.36 9.63 -4.28
C GLY A 265 -7.24 10.67 -4.23
N LEU A 266 -7.65 11.92 -3.99
CA LEU A 266 -6.74 13.06 -4.04
C LEU A 266 -5.92 13.21 -2.75
N SER A 267 -4.63 13.34 -2.88
CA SER A 267 -3.69 13.76 -1.82
C SER A 267 -3.57 15.28 -1.78
N SER A 268 -3.31 15.89 -2.94
CA SER A 268 -3.10 17.34 -3.02
C SER A 268 -3.51 17.94 -4.36
N ILE A 269 -3.67 19.28 -4.37
CA ILE A 269 -3.81 20.10 -5.55
C ILE A 269 -2.84 21.27 -5.46
N SER A 270 -2.22 21.61 -6.56
CA SER A 270 -1.35 22.78 -6.68
C SER A 270 -1.79 23.61 -7.88
N ILE A 271 -1.62 24.92 -7.80
CA ILE A 271 -1.87 25.84 -8.90
C ILE A 271 -0.62 26.66 -9.21
N SER A 272 -0.50 27.07 -10.46
CA SER A 272 0.55 27.98 -10.91
C SER A 272 -0.09 29.09 -11.75
N ILE A 273 0.32 30.34 -11.55
CA ILE A 273 -0.27 31.49 -12.22
C ILE A 273 0.83 32.23 -13.00
N LEU A 274 0.68 32.26 -14.32
CA LEU A 274 1.58 32.92 -15.25
C LEU A 274 1.04 34.32 -15.63
N ARG A 275 1.87 35.36 -15.54
CA ARG A 275 1.62 36.66 -16.12
C ARG A 275 2.18 36.68 -17.55
N ASN A 276 1.29 36.71 -18.55
CA ASN A 276 1.65 36.50 -19.95
C ASN A 276 2.50 37.60 -20.57
N SER A 277 2.48 38.81 -19.99
CA SER A 277 3.20 39.99 -20.54
C SER A 277 4.72 39.89 -20.44
N ASP A 278 5.23 39.15 -19.46
CA ASP A 278 6.68 39.07 -19.17
C ASP A 278 7.15 37.67 -18.73
N ASN A 279 6.24 36.68 -18.74
CA ASN A 279 6.47 35.28 -18.33
C ASN A 279 6.92 35.14 -16.88
N TYR A 280 6.38 35.97 -15.97
CA TYR A 280 6.61 35.85 -14.54
C TYR A 280 5.50 35.04 -13.89
N TRP A 281 5.90 34.27 -12.86
CA TRP A 281 5.03 33.37 -12.11
C TRP A 281 4.71 33.92 -10.74
N TRP A 282 3.49 33.67 -10.26
CA TRP A 282 3.07 34.14 -8.95
C TRP A 282 3.66 33.27 -7.84
N GLY A 283 4.43 33.86 -6.94
CA GLY A 283 5.07 33.21 -5.79
C GLY A 283 4.25 33.25 -4.49
N GLY A 284 2.96 33.59 -4.57
CA GLY A 284 2.11 33.74 -3.39
C GLY A 284 2.12 35.14 -2.78
N THR A 285 3.19 35.90 -2.94
CA THR A 285 3.35 37.27 -2.44
C THR A 285 3.96 38.23 -3.46
N ASN A 286 4.73 37.71 -4.40
CA ASN A 286 5.39 38.51 -5.44
C ASN A 286 5.54 37.68 -6.72
N TRP A 287 5.80 38.35 -7.83
CA TRP A 287 6.07 37.74 -9.13
C TRP A 287 7.53 37.35 -9.28
N THR A 288 7.81 36.13 -9.77
CA THR A 288 9.15 35.55 -9.92
C THR A 288 9.39 35.09 -11.36
N SER A 289 10.66 34.98 -11.75
CA SER A 289 11.03 34.49 -13.09
C SER A 289 11.01 32.98 -13.25
N SER A 290 10.84 32.24 -12.14
CA SER A 290 10.74 30.80 -12.14
C SER A 290 9.33 30.39 -11.84
N GLU A 291 8.87 29.31 -12.50
CA GLU A 291 7.58 28.69 -12.20
C GLU A 291 7.47 28.34 -10.72
N ASN A 292 6.31 28.58 -10.15
CA ASN A 292 6.01 28.29 -8.77
C ASN A 292 4.62 27.68 -8.62
N TRP A 293 4.55 26.56 -7.92
CA TRP A 293 3.31 25.88 -7.60
C TRP A 293 2.94 26.16 -6.14
N ILE A 294 1.70 26.59 -5.92
CA ILE A 294 1.15 26.99 -4.62
C ILE A 294 -0.13 26.20 -4.33
N ALA A 295 -0.36 25.92 -3.06
CA ALA A 295 -1.57 25.23 -2.64
C ALA A 295 -2.75 26.22 -2.58
N PRO A 296 -3.89 25.93 -3.24
CA PRO A 296 -5.13 26.64 -3.04
C PRO A 296 -5.87 26.18 -1.77
N ASP A 297 -7.00 26.77 -1.46
CA ASP A 297 -7.90 26.32 -0.39
C ASP A 297 -8.82 25.22 -0.92
N GLY A 298 -8.82 24.04 -0.28
CA GLY A 298 -9.56 22.84 -0.68
C GLY A 298 -8.77 21.94 -1.63
N VAL A 299 -9.32 20.77 -1.98
CA VAL A 299 -8.69 19.76 -2.85
C VAL A 299 -9.62 19.39 -4.02
N ALA A 300 -10.69 18.64 -3.79
CA ALA A 300 -11.63 18.22 -4.83
C ALA A 300 -12.40 19.40 -5.47
N SER A 301 -12.71 20.39 -4.69
CA SER A 301 -13.18 21.71 -5.11
C SER A 301 -12.28 22.72 -4.45
N TRP A 302 -11.57 23.46 -5.23
CA TRP A 302 -10.55 24.36 -4.73
C TRP A 302 -10.77 25.80 -5.15
N THR A 303 -10.25 26.73 -4.35
CA THR A 303 -10.31 28.18 -4.63
C THR A 303 -9.00 28.84 -4.25
N TYR A 304 -8.66 29.91 -4.96
CA TYR A 304 -7.49 30.72 -4.63
C TYR A 304 -7.83 32.21 -4.66
N SER A 305 -7.61 32.89 -3.56
CA SER A 305 -7.87 34.31 -3.43
C SER A 305 -6.60 35.12 -3.73
N MET A 306 -6.66 35.94 -4.79
CA MET A 306 -5.59 36.85 -5.18
C MET A 306 -6.05 38.30 -5.10
N ASN A 307 -5.28 39.14 -4.42
CA ASN A 307 -5.60 40.57 -4.34
C ASN A 307 -5.43 41.25 -5.70
N GLY A 308 -6.44 42.00 -6.15
CA GLY A 308 -6.40 42.76 -7.41
C GLY A 308 -5.24 43.75 -7.55
N ASN A 309 -4.65 44.19 -6.43
CA ASN A 309 -3.43 45.03 -6.45
C ASN A 309 -2.19 44.28 -6.98
N ASN A 310 -2.24 42.96 -7.05
CA ASN A 310 -1.18 42.14 -7.64
C ASN A 310 -1.35 41.97 -9.16
N LEU A 311 -2.48 42.40 -9.70
CA LEU A 311 -2.80 42.36 -11.12
C LEU A 311 -2.47 43.69 -11.81
N THR A 312 -2.07 43.62 -13.06
CA THR A 312 -1.69 44.77 -13.88
C THR A 312 -2.77 45.04 -14.92
N ASN A 313 -3.19 46.28 -15.07
CA ASN A 313 -4.18 46.68 -16.06
C ASN A 313 -3.75 46.34 -17.51
N GLY A 314 -4.64 45.74 -18.28
CA GLY A 314 -4.43 45.37 -19.68
C GLY A 314 -3.60 44.10 -19.85
N VAL A 315 -3.36 43.30 -18.77
CA VAL A 315 -2.54 42.11 -18.81
C VAL A 315 -3.37 40.84 -18.64
N SER A 316 -3.06 39.82 -19.43
CA SER A 316 -3.64 38.48 -19.31
C SER A 316 -2.81 37.59 -18.41
N TYR A 317 -3.50 36.67 -17.78
CA TYR A 317 -2.97 35.68 -16.84
C TYR A 317 -3.47 34.31 -17.22
N THR A 318 -2.58 33.30 -17.21
CA THR A 318 -2.95 31.88 -17.34
C THR A 318 -2.78 31.20 -16.02
N VAL A 319 -3.79 30.48 -15.61
CA VAL A 319 -3.79 29.66 -14.38
C VAL A 319 -3.71 28.20 -14.76
N TYR A 320 -2.81 27.49 -14.14
CA TYR A 320 -2.64 26.05 -14.27
C TYR A 320 -3.02 25.35 -12.97
N SER A 321 -3.54 24.14 -13.07
CA SER A 321 -3.78 23.27 -11.91
C SER A 321 -3.17 21.89 -12.12
N ARG A 322 -2.70 21.27 -11.05
CA ARG A 322 -2.10 19.94 -11.05
C ARG A 322 -2.46 19.19 -9.78
N GLY A 323 -3.09 18.03 -9.94
CA GLY A 323 -3.41 17.11 -8.85
C GLY A 323 -2.30 16.12 -8.58
N GLU A 324 -2.26 15.63 -7.34
CA GLU A 324 -1.51 14.47 -6.87
C GLU A 324 -2.47 13.59 -6.08
N ASP A 325 -2.46 12.29 -6.30
CA ASP A 325 -3.29 11.30 -5.60
C ASP A 325 -2.60 10.70 -4.37
N ILE A 326 -3.29 9.82 -3.66
CA ILE A 326 -2.74 9.17 -2.46
C ILE A 326 -1.70 8.11 -2.81
N ALA A 327 -1.80 7.47 -3.99
CA ALA A 327 -0.79 6.54 -4.48
C ALA A 327 0.52 7.24 -4.90
N GLY A 328 0.50 8.58 -5.06
CA GLY A 328 1.65 9.41 -5.43
C GLY A 328 1.76 9.66 -6.94
N ASN A 329 0.69 9.40 -7.73
CA ASN A 329 0.69 9.80 -9.14
C ASN A 329 0.43 11.30 -9.25
N VAL A 330 1.17 11.95 -10.11
CA VAL A 330 1.05 13.39 -10.38
C VAL A 330 0.52 13.59 -11.79
N GLN A 331 -0.48 14.47 -11.93
CA GLN A 331 -1.10 14.79 -13.20
C GLN A 331 -0.06 15.33 -14.21
N ASP A 332 0.04 14.68 -15.38
CA ASP A 332 0.97 15.07 -16.44
C ASP A 332 0.47 16.25 -17.28
N VAL A 333 -0.80 16.21 -17.68
CA VAL A 333 -1.46 17.24 -18.47
C VAL A 333 -2.24 18.14 -17.53
N VAL A 334 -1.67 19.30 -17.19
CA VAL A 334 -2.26 20.25 -16.26
C VAL A 334 -3.56 20.87 -16.80
N GLY A 335 -4.52 21.09 -15.91
CA GLY A 335 -5.69 21.91 -16.23
C GLY A 335 -5.27 23.37 -16.43
N GLU A 336 -5.84 24.07 -17.41
CA GLU A 336 -5.53 25.48 -17.66
C GLU A 336 -6.76 26.30 -18.01
N ASP A 337 -6.76 27.58 -17.62
CA ASP A 337 -7.71 28.58 -18.01
C ASP A 337 -7.07 30.00 -17.88
N ALA A 338 -7.66 31.00 -18.48
CA ALA A 338 -7.06 32.32 -18.54
C ALA A 338 -8.07 33.48 -18.37
N PHE A 339 -7.58 34.58 -17.87
CA PHE A 339 -8.35 35.83 -17.79
C PHE A 339 -7.48 37.07 -18.09
N THR A 340 -8.14 38.19 -18.41
CA THR A 340 -7.48 39.47 -18.57
C THR A 340 -8.02 40.48 -17.53
N TYR A 341 -7.11 41.20 -16.88
CA TYR A 341 -7.49 42.23 -15.92
C TYR A 341 -7.51 43.59 -16.59
N ASP A 342 -8.70 44.21 -16.68
CA ASP A 342 -8.92 45.46 -17.41
C ASP A 342 -9.59 46.50 -16.51
N LEU A 343 -8.89 47.60 -16.27
CA LEU A 343 -9.39 48.79 -15.53
C LEU A 343 -9.64 49.96 -16.45
N THR A 344 -9.41 49.83 -17.73
CA THR A 344 -9.55 50.89 -18.70
C THR A 344 -11.02 51.04 -19.08
N ALA A 345 -11.57 52.19 -18.86
CA ALA A 345 -12.93 52.44 -19.31
C ALA A 345 -12.98 52.63 -20.84
N PRO A 346 -14.08 52.23 -21.49
CA PRO A 346 -14.24 52.47 -22.91
C PRO A 346 -14.07 53.95 -23.30
N ILE A 347 -13.44 54.19 -24.43
CA ILE A 347 -13.28 55.52 -24.99
C ILE A 347 -14.62 55.94 -25.55
N ALA A 348 -15.08 57.12 -25.12
CA ALA A 348 -16.32 57.69 -25.61
C ALA A 348 -16.22 57.97 -27.09
N GLY A 349 -17.22 57.57 -27.82
CA GLY A 349 -17.40 57.89 -29.23
C GLY A 349 -18.28 59.09 -29.46
N GLN A 350 -18.87 59.18 -30.64
CA GLN A 350 -19.78 60.23 -31.06
C GLN A 350 -21.20 59.65 -31.11
N VAL A 351 -22.15 60.43 -30.61
CA VAL A 351 -23.59 60.21 -30.78
C VAL A 351 -24.12 61.30 -31.73
N ASN A 352 -24.83 60.86 -32.75
CA ASN A 352 -25.48 61.78 -33.68
C ASN A 352 -26.98 61.51 -33.62
N ASP A 353 -27.77 62.56 -33.59
CA ASP A 353 -29.21 62.43 -33.70
C ASP A 353 -29.61 62.11 -35.16
N GLY A 354 -30.61 61.25 -35.32
CA GLY A 354 -31.07 60.78 -36.63
C GLY A 354 -30.43 59.46 -37.07
N LEU A 355 -30.80 58.92 -38.23
CA LEU A 355 -30.37 57.70 -38.81
C LEU A 355 -29.09 57.76 -39.65
N GLU A 356 -28.74 59.01 -40.03
CA GLU A 356 -27.62 59.29 -40.92
C GLU A 356 -26.36 59.71 -40.13
N THR A 357 -25.22 59.73 -40.80
CA THR A 357 -23.93 60.08 -40.19
C THR A 357 -23.77 61.57 -39.83
N LEU A 358 -24.68 62.39 -40.30
CA LEU A 358 -24.74 63.82 -39.95
C LEU A 358 -25.75 64.07 -38.83
N ASP A 359 -25.34 64.82 -37.85
CA ASP A 359 -26.15 65.26 -36.74
C ASP A 359 -27.37 66.08 -37.23
N GLN A 360 -28.57 65.68 -36.75
CA GLN A 360 -29.82 66.32 -37.13
C GLN A 360 -30.34 67.19 -35.97
N ASP A 361 -30.25 68.54 -36.11
CA ASP A 361 -30.70 69.45 -35.07
C ASP A 361 -32.22 69.44 -34.83
N TRP A 362 -33.00 68.82 -35.72
CA TRP A 362 -34.46 68.83 -35.68
C TRP A 362 -35.10 67.51 -36.16
N SER A 363 -36.10 67.06 -35.44
CA SER A 363 -36.97 65.99 -35.88
C SER A 363 -38.41 66.47 -36.02
N ASN A 364 -39.08 66.04 -37.07
CA ASN A 364 -40.51 66.29 -37.28
C ASN A 364 -41.42 65.18 -36.71
N SER A 365 -40.81 64.12 -36.12
CA SER A 365 -41.58 63.08 -35.45
C SER A 365 -42.00 63.58 -34.07
N THR A 366 -43.24 63.21 -33.70
CA THR A 366 -43.82 63.44 -32.37
C THR A 366 -43.83 62.20 -31.48
N THR A 367 -43.37 61.07 -32.02
CA THR A 367 -43.46 59.79 -31.37
C THR A 367 -42.15 59.01 -31.37
N GLU A 368 -41.18 59.35 -32.20
CA GLU A 368 -39.95 58.63 -32.37
C GLU A 368 -38.75 59.59 -32.44
N LEU A 369 -37.69 59.22 -31.73
CA LEU A 369 -36.36 59.78 -31.86
C LEU A 369 -35.40 58.68 -32.31
N SER A 370 -34.52 59.03 -33.22
CA SER A 370 -33.48 58.08 -33.69
C SER A 370 -32.12 58.74 -33.40
N ALA A 371 -31.18 57.87 -33.03
CA ALA A 371 -29.79 58.22 -32.86
C ALA A 371 -28.90 57.12 -33.42
N ASN A 372 -27.71 57.46 -33.84
CA ASN A 372 -26.66 56.55 -34.19
C ASN A 372 -25.38 56.90 -33.41
N TRP A 373 -24.54 55.95 -33.20
CA TRP A 373 -23.28 56.12 -32.49
C TRP A 373 -22.13 55.45 -33.18
N SER A 374 -20.94 56.00 -33.07
CA SER A 374 -19.74 55.57 -33.73
C SER A 374 -18.50 55.86 -32.88
N ASN A 375 -17.39 55.18 -33.19
CA ASN A 375 -16.07 55.40 -32.60
C ASN A 375 -15.95 55.19 -31.09
N PHE A 376 -16.93 54.54 -30.46
CA PHE A 376 -16.73 54.00 -29.13
C PHE A 376 -15.79 52.81 -29.25
N SER A 377 -14.81 52.69 -28.40
CA SER A 377 -13.85 51.60 -28.45
C SER A 377 -13.30 51.28 -27.07
N ASP A 378 -13.03 50.02 -26.85
CA ASP A 378 -12.19 49.53 -25.81
C ASP A 378 -11.19 48.55 -26.40
N ALA A 379 -9.91 48.76 -26.14
CA ALA A 379 -8.83 48.02 -26.80
C ALA A 379 -8.52 46.67 -26.12
N THR A 380 -8.95 46.49 -24.88
CA THR A 380 -8.66 45.34 -24.07
C THR A 380 -9.84 44.37 -24.02
N SER A 381 -10.97 44.79 -23.46
CA SER A 381 -12.14 43.93 -23.26
C SER A 381 -13.25 44.14 -24.29
N GLY A 382 -13.15 45.16 -25.11
CA GLY A 382 -14.17 45.52 -26.10
C GLY A 382 -15.40 46.17 -25.50
N ILE A 383 -16.43 46.38 -26.34
CA ILE A 383 -17.71 46.97 -25.94
C ILE A 383 -18.77 45.85 -25.85
N VAL A 384 -19.34 45.64 -24.67
CA VAL A 384 -20.41 44.64 -24.43
C VAL A 384 -21.79 45.22 -24.73
N GLY A 385 -22.00 46.52 -24.51
CA GLY A 385 -23.31 47.16 -24.71
C GLY A 385 -23.23 48.66 -24.61
N TYR A 386 -24.32 49.27 -24.96
CA TYR A 386 -24.51 50.74 -24.88
C TYR A 386 -25.71 51.05 -24.02
N GLU A 387 -25.61 52.13 -23.26
CA GLU A 387 -26.75 52.72 -22.58
C GLU A 387 -26.97 54.11 -23.11
N TYR A 388 -28.19 54.50 -23.28
CA TYR A 388 -28.57 55.85 -23.71
C TYR A 388 -29.63 56.43 -22.79
N SER A 389 -29.69 57.74 -22.74
CA SER A 389 -30.72 58.46 -22.01
C SER A 389 -31.21 59.65 -22.89
N ILE A 390 -32.42 60.13 -22.61
CA ILE A 390 -32.99 61.31 -23.31
C ILE A 390 -33.35 62.31 -22.24
N GLY A 391 -32.92 63.57 -22.47
CA GLY A 391 -33.21 64.67 -21.59
C GLY A 391 -33.78 65.89 -22.34
N SER A 392 -34.48 66.74 -21.62
CA SER A 392 -34.99 68.00 -22.13
C SER A 392 -33.89 69.12 -22.26
N ASN A 393 -32.70 68.86 -21.74
CA ASN A 393 -31.51 69.69 -21.79
C ASN A 393 -30.26 68.82 -22.00
N PRO A 394 -29.17 69.35 -22.55
CA PRO A 394 -27.91 68.59 -22.68
C PRO A 394 -27.47 67.96 -21.36
N GLY A 395 -27.22 66.59 -21.36
CA GLY A 395 -26.87 65.81 -20.20
C GLY A 395 -28.03 65.47 -19.27
N GLY A 396 -29.30 65.85 -19.60
CA GLY A 396 -30.47 65.45 -18.82
C GLY A 396 -30.90 64.01 -19.07
N THR A 397 -31.65 63.45 -18.09
CA THR A 397 -32.22 62.11 -18.16
C THR A 397 -33.70 62.10 -17.77
N ASP A 398 -34.34 63.33 -17.90
CA ASP A 398 -35.70 63.60 -17.39
C ASP A 398 -36.81 63.11 -18.32
N VAL A 399 -36.48 62.77 -19.59
CA VAL A 399 -37.44 62.22 -20.56
C VAL A 399 -37.34 60.71 -20.64
N LEU A 400 -36.16 60.19 -20.76
CA LEU A 400 -35.88 58.72 -20.64
C LEU A 400 -34.59 58.54 -19.81
N PHE A 401 -34.75 57.82 -18.72
CA PHE A 401 -33.58 57.40 -17.89
C PHE A 401 -32.70 56.44 -18.64
N TRP A 402 -31.46 56.26 -18.21
CA TRP A 402 -30.50 55.34 -18.82
C TRP A 402 -31.13 53.99 -19.14
N THR A 403 -31.09 53.61 -20.41
CA THR A 403 -31.73 52.42 -20.95
C THR A 403 -30.72 51.68 -21.82
N GLN A 404 -30.65 50.35 -21.67
CA GLN A 404 -29.82 49.48 -22.51
C GLN A 404 -30.41 49.40 -23.93
N ASN A 405 -29.50 49.35 -24.90
CA ASN A 405 -29.83 49.11 -26.31
C ASN A 405 -29.54 47.67 -26.67
#